data_06a614c2a5f086962c12b9f80acc4069
#
_entry.id   06a614c2a5f086962c12b9f80acc4069
#
_cell.length_a   1.000
_cell.length_b   1.000
_cell.length_c   1.000
_cell.angle_alpha   90.00
_cell.angle_beta   90.00
_cell.angle_gamma   90.00
#
_symmetry.space_group_name_H-M   'P 1'
#
loop_
_entity.id
_entity.type
_entity.pdbx_description
1 polymer ?
#
loop_
_entity_poly.entity_id
_entity_poly.type
_entity_poly.pdbx_seq_one_letter_code
_entity_poly.pdbx_strand_id
1 'polypeptide(L)'
;IQESRIKILKKKKSIPILAVKNSDDIAIESLRSIRTAIHFALANAKNNIIMIAGPSPEVGKSFISTNLATIFAQGNKRVLLIDADMRRGYMHKYFDVDVKPGLSELLSGQADLQKVLHKTQVANLDVITRGKSPTNPSEI
;
A
#
# COMPACT_ATOMS: atom_id res chain seq x y z
N ILE A 1 -13.85 26.13 -16.31
CA ILE A 1 -14.20 24.88 -17.01
C ILE A 1 -12.96 24.05 -17.28
N GLN A 2 -11.86 24.65 -17.75
CA GLN A 2 -10.60 23.94 -17.99
C GLN A 2 -9.92 23.49 -16.69
N GLU A 3 -9.98 24.29 -15.64
CA GLU A 3 -9.40 23.92 -14.33
C GLU A 3 -10.13 22.73 -13.70
N SER A 4 -11.45 22.65 -13.84
CA SER A 4 -12.23 21.52 -13.37
C SER A 4 -11.90 20.24 -14.14
N ARG A 5 -11.69 20.35 -15.46
CA ARG A 5 -11.27 19.22 -16.29
C ARG A 5 -9.86 18.74 -15.94
N ILE A 6 -8.93 19.66 -15.66
CA ILE A 6 -7.57 19.31 -15.25
C ILE A 6 -7.57 18.63 -13.88
N LYS A 7 -8.38 19.09 -12.92
CA LYS A 7 -8.53 18.44 -11.62
C LYS A 7 -9.13 17.04 -11.75
N ILE A 8 -10.13 16.86 -12.61
CA ILE A 8 -10.74 15.56 -12.88
C ILE A 8 -9.72 14.62 -13.54
N LEU A 9 -8.92 15.12 -14.49
CA LEU A 9 -7.88 14.34 -15.16
C LEU A 9 -6.75 13.98 -14.18
N LYS A 10 -6.37 14.86 -13.27
CA LYS A 10 -5.37 14.55 -12.22
C LYS A 10 -5.85 13.50 -11.25
N LYS A 11 -7.14 13.48 -10.88
CA LYS A 11 -7.73 12.43 -10.04
C LYS A 11 -7.78 11.08 -10.74
N LYS A 12 -7.84 11.05 -12.07
CA LYS A 12 -7.84 9.80 -12.86
C LYS A 12 -6.45 9.20 -13.05
N LYS A 13 -5.39 9.86 -12.52
CA LYS A 13 -4.00 9.36 -12.62
C LYS A 13 -3.61 8.38 -11.51
N SER A 14 -4.51 8.07 -10.56
CA SER A 14 -4.22 7.03 -9.58
C SER A 14 -4.16 5.67 -10.28
N ILE A 15 -3.24 4.82 -9.83
CA ILE A 15 -3.12 3.47 -10.36
C ILE A 15 -4.32 2.65 -9.88
N PRO A 16 -5.04 1.96 -10.76
CA PRO A 16 -6.18 1.15 -10.32
C PRO A 16 -5.73 -0.05 -9.50
N ILE A 17 -6.49 -0.37 -8.47
CA ILE A 17 -6.29 -1.59 -7.68
C ILE A 17 -7.04 -2.72 -8.40
N LEU A 18 -6.31 -3.67 -8.96
CA LEU A 18 -6.89 -4.73 -9.78
C LEU A 18 -7.90 -5.57 -9.02
N ALA A 19 -7.65 -5.85 -7.74
CA ALA A 19 -8.56 -6.62 -6.89
C ALA A 19 -9.94 -5.96 -6.74
N VAL A 20 -10.01 -4.64 -6.89
CA VAL A 20 -11.28 -3.89 -6.88
C VAL A 20 -11.85 -3.80 -8.29
N LYS A 21 -11.01 -3.45 -9.27
CA LYS A 21 -11.44 -3.17 -10.65
C LYS A 21 -11.84 -4.43 -11.41
N ASN A 22 -11.11 -5.52 -11.22
CA ASN A 22 -11.36 -6.79 -11.90
C ASN A 22 -11.01 -7.95 -10.97
N SER A 23 -11.93 -8.28 -10.06
CA SER A 23 -11.72 -9.30 -9.04
C SER A 23 -11.61 -10.72 -9.62
N ASP A 24 -12.00 -10.93 -10.88
CA ASP A 24 -11.95 -12.23 -11.54
C ASP A 24 -10.67 -12.44 -12.36
N ASP A 25 -9.77 -11.47 -12.36
CA ASP A 25 -8.49 -11.58 -13.07
C ASP A 25 -7.66 -12.76 -12.52
N ILE A 26 -6.95 -13.45 -13.41
CA ILE A 26 -6.12 -14.62 -13.05
C ILE A 26 -5.06 -14.23 -12.01
N ALA A 27 -4.48 -13.03 -12.12
CA ALA A 27 -3.50 -12.56 -11.14
C ALA A 27 -4.11 -12.45 -9.75
N ILE A 28 -5.37 -12.01 -9.65
CA ILE A 28 -6.08 -11.88 -8.38
C ILE A 28 -6.42 -13.26 -7.83
N GLU A 29 -6.83 -14.21 -8.66
CA GLU A 29 -7.03 -15.60 -8.24
C GLU A 29 -5.75 -16.21 -7.66
N SER A 30 -4.61 -15.96 -8.29
CA SER A 30 -3.31 -16.41 -7.78
C SER A 30 -2.99 -15.79 -6.42
N LEU A 31 -3.28 -14.51 -6.23
CA LEU A 31 -3.08 -13.83 -4.95
C LEU A 31 -4.02 -14.37 -3.86
N ARG A 32 -5.24 -14.77 -4.20
CA ARG A 32 -6.14 -15.42 -3.25
C ARG A 32 -5.60 -16.74 -2.76
N SER A 33 -4.94 -17.50 -3.62
CA SER A 33 -4.26 -18.74 -3.21
C SER A 33 -3.11 -18.45 -2.25
N ILE A 34 -2.33 -17.40 -2.51
CA ILE A 34 -1.27 -16.94 -1.61
C ILE A 34 -1.87 -16.50 -0.28
N ARG A 35 -2.98 -15.77 -0.29
CA ARG A 35 -3.69 -15.38 0.95
C ARG A 35 -4.03 -16.59 1.80
N THR A 36 -4.54 -17.65 1.19
CA THR A 36 -4.89 -18.88 1.91
C THR A 36 -3.66 -19.49 2.57
N ALA A 37 -2.54 -19.59 1.84
CA ALA A 37 -1.28 -20.08 2.39
C ALA A 37 -0.78 -19.22 3.55
N ILE A 38 -0.85 -17.90 3.42
CA ILE A 38 -0.45 -16.96 4.47
C ILE A 38 -1.35 -17.11 5.70
N HIS A 39 -2.65 -17.27 5.51
CA HIS A 39 -3.60 -17.47 6.60
C HIS A 39 -3.19 -18.67 7.48
N PHE A 40 -2.85 -19.78 6.87
CA PHE A 40 -2.37 -20.96 7.59
C PHE A 40 -1.01 -20.72 8.27
N ALA A 41 -0.11 -20.02 7.58
CA ALA A 41 1.20 -19.69 8.16
C ALA A 41 1.08 -18.78 9.38
N LEU A 42 0.18 -17.80 9.34
CA LEU A 42 -0.04 -16.85 10.45
C LEU A 42 -0.68 -17.54 11.68
N ALA A 43 -1.38 -18.65 11.51
CA ALA A 43 -1.99 -19.37 12.64
C ALA A 43 -0.95 -19.81 13.68
N ASN A 44 0.28 -20.10 13.26
CA ASN A 44 1.37 -20.50 14.13
C ASN A 44 2.44 -19.41 14.31
N ALA A 45 2.23 -18.22 13.76
CA ALA A 45 3.18 -17.13 13.86
C ALA A 45 3.01 -16.35 15.16
N LYS A 46 4.08 -15.71 15.62
CA LYS A 46 4.07 -14.88 16.84
C LYS A 46 3.36 -13.54 16.65
N ASN A 47 3.17 -13.11 15.42
CA ASN A 47 2.53 -11.86 15.08
C ASN A 47 1.86 -11.96 13.71
N ASN A 48 1.17 -10.90 13.31
CA ASN A 48 0.46 -10.80 12.03
C ASN A 48 1.19 -9.86 11.06
N ILE A 49 2.51 -9.77 11.14
CA ILE A 49 3.31 -8.91 10.27
C ILE A 49 3.83 -9.72 9.10
N ILE A 50 3.56 -9.23 7.88
CA ILE A 50 3.99 -9.85 6.63
C ILE A 50 4.89 -8.83 5.93
N MET A 51 6.08 -9.26 5.54
CA MET A 51 7.01 -8.43 4.76
C MET A 51 7.10 -8.98 3.34
N ILE A 52 6.90 -8.10 2.37
CA ILE A 52 7.08 -8.43 0.95
C ILE A 52 8.39 -7.79 0.50
N ALA A 53 9.34 -8.62 0.17
CA ALA A 53 10.69 -8.21 -0.22
C ALA A 53 11.15 -9.02 -1.42
N GLY A 54 12.21 -8.57 -2.06
CA GLY A 54 12.82 -9.31 -3.16
C GLY A 54 13.52 -8.38 -4.15
N PRO A 55 14.29 -8.94 -5.09
CA PRO A 55 15.02 -8.17 -6.10
C PRO A 55 14.14 -7.67 -7.25
N SER A 56 12.84 -7.97 -7.23
CA SER A 56 11.90 -7.54 -8.28
C SER A 56 11.85 -6.02 -8.38
N PRO A 57 11.56 -5.46 -9.56
CA PRO A 57 11.24 -4.03 -9.69
C PRO A 57 10.13 -3.63 -8.72
N GLU A 58 10.21 -2.40 -8.21
CA GLU A 58 9.23 -1.87 -7.26
C GLU A 58 7.79 -1.98 -7.74
N VAL A 59 7.58 -1.85 -9.04
CA VAL A 59 6.25 -1.98 -9.64
C VAL A 59 5.62 -3.33 -9.31
N GLY A 60 6.38 -4.42 -9.36
CA GLY A 60 5.89 -5.76 -9.02
C GLY A 60 5.60 -5.91 -7.54
N LYS A 61 6.49 -5.43 -6.67
CA LYS A 61 6.29 -5.48 -5.22
C LYS A 61 5.11 -4.63 -4.78
N SER A 62 4.98 -3.43 -5.30
CA SER A 62 3.85 -2.55 -4.98
C SER A 62 2.53 -3.11 -5.47
N PHE A 63 2.50 -3.70 -6.66
CA PHE A 63 1.33 -4.37 -7.20
C PHE A 63 0.89 -5.52 -6.30
N ILE A 64 1.81 -6.40 -5.94
CA ILE A 64 1.52 -7.57 -5.10
C ILE A 64 1.06 -7.13 -3.72
N SER A 65 1.79 -6.21 -3.09
CA SER A 65 1.48 -5.74 -1.73
C SER A 65 0.12 -5.07 -1.66
N THR A 66 -0.18 -4.18 -2.60
CA THR A 66 -1.43 -3.43 -2.62
C THR A 66 -2.62 -4.34 -2.87
N ASN A 67 -2.51 -5.23 -3.85
CA ASN A 67 -3.61 -6.14 -4.18
C ASN A 67 -3.82 -7.21 -3.12
N LEU A 68 -2.75 -7.76 -2.56
CA LEU A 68 -2.84 -8.73 -1.46
C LEU A 68 -3.48 -8.10 -0.22
N ALA A 69 -3.06 -6.90 0.16
CA ALA A 69 -3.66 -6.16 1.27
C ALA A 69 -5.16 -5.92 1.04
N THR A 70 -5.52 -5.56 -0.19
CA THR A 70 -6.93 -5.36 -0.58
C THR A 70 -7.72 -6.66 -0.44
N ILE A 71 -7.18 -7.79 -0.88
CA ILE A 71 -7.84 -9.09 -0.77
C ILE A 71 -8.08 -9.46 0.70
N PHE A 72 -7.11 -9.27 1.58
CA PHE A 72 -7.29 -9.49 3.01
C PHE A 72 -8.39 -8.58 3.60
N ALA A 73 -8.38 -7.31 3.22
CA ALA A 73 -9.36 -6.35 3.70
C ALA A 73 -10.78 -6.69 3.22
N GLN A 74 -10.92 -7.15 1.99
CA GLN A 74 -12.20 -7.61 1.44
C GLN A 74 -12.72 -8.85 2.18
N GLY A 75 -11.85 -9.63 2.80
CA GLY A 75 -12.21 -10.76 3.65
C GLY A 75 -12.49 -10.38 5.10
N ASN A 76 -12.85 -9.14 5.37
CA ASN A 76 -13.18 -8.61 6.70
C ASN A 76 -12.02 -8.59 7.70
N LYS A 77 -10.79 -8.58 7.21
CA LYS A 77 -9.59 -8.37 8.03
C LYS A 77 -9.25 -6.89 8.05
N ARG A 78 -8.85 -6.38 9.21
CA ARG A 78 -8.28 -5.04 9.30
C ARG A 78 -6.83 -5.10 8.89
N VAL A 79 -6.45 -4.30 7.89
CA VAL A 79 -5.13 -4.34 7.27
C VAL A 79 -4.50 -2.97 7.31
N LEU A 80 -3.23 -2.93 7.69
CA LEU A 80 -2.37 -1.76 7.54
C LEU A 80 -1.29 -2.09 6.52
N LEU A 81 -1.26 -1.35 5.43
CA LEU A 81 -0.24 -1.45 4.40
C LEU A 81 0.79 -0.34 4.62
N ILE A 82 2.06 -0.72 4.75
CA ILE A 82 3.13 0.23 4.96
C ILE A 82 4.09 0.17 3.79
N ASP A 83 4.33 1.33 3.15
CA ASP A 83 5.33 1.45 2.11
C ASP A 83 6.69 1.72 2.74
N ALA A 84 7.48 0.66 2.91
CA ALA A 84 8.79 0.72 3.54
C ALA A 84 9.92 1.03 2.55
N ASP A 85 9.62 1.18 1.27
CA ASP A 85 10.60 1.63 0.29
C ASP A 85 10.67 3.16 0.27
N MET A 86 11.44 3.72 1.19
CA MET A 86 11.51 5.17 1.39
C MET A 86 12.19 5.93 0.25
N ARG A 87 12.89 5.23 -0.65
CA ARG A 87 13.54 5.87 -1.80
C ARG A 87 12.63 5.96 -3.00
N ARG A 88 11.91 4.89 -3.31
CA ARG A 88 11.21 4.73 -4.58
C ARG A 88 9.77 4.25 -4.45
N GLY A 89 9.29 4.06 -3.23
CA GLY A 89 7.94 3.59 -3.00
C GLY A 89 6.89 4.50 -3.64
N TYR A 90 5.88 3.91 -4.25
CA TYR A 90 4.80 4.67 -4.87
C TYR A 90 3.40 4.10 -4.57
N MET A 91 3.24 3.39 -3.46
CA MET A 91 1.93 2.89 -3.03
C MET A 91 0.91 4.01 -2.86
N HIS A 92 1.36 5.22 -2.52
CA HIS A 92 0.49 6.40 -2.43
C HIS A 92 -0.30 6.67 -3.71
N LYS A 93 0.22 6.26 -4.87
CA LYS A 93 -0.46 6.46 -6.16
C LYS A 93 -1.65 5.54 -6.37
N TYR A 94 -1.72 4.42 -5.65
CA TYR A 94 -2.89 3.54 -5.67
C TYR A 94 -4.07 4.12 -4.88
N PHE A 95 -3.78 4.95 -3.90
CA PHE A 95 -4.77 5.42 -2.93
C PHE A 95 -5.07 6.91 -3.04
N ASP A 96 -4.45 7.59 -4.02
CA ASP A 96 -4.62 9.02 -4.26
C ASP A 96 -4.40 9.87 -3.00
N VAL A 97 -3.35 9.57 -2.27
CA VAL A 97 -2.92 10.31 -1.07
C VAL A 97 -1.55 10.92 -1.32
N ASP A 98 -1.24 11.97 -0.56
CA ASP A 98 0.07 12.60 -0.63
C ASP A 98 1.16 11.65 -0.10
N VAL A 99 2.35 11.73 -0.71
CA VAL A 99 3.47 10.91 -0.28
C VAL A 99 3.98 11.29 1.10
N LYS A 100 3.80 12.53 1.51
CA LYS A 100 4.16 13.01 2.87
C LYS A 100 2.98 13.70 3.54
N PRO A 101 2.93 13.63 4.88
CA PRO A 101 3.84 12.86 5.74
C PRO A 101 3.59 11.36 5.64
N GLY A 102 4.65 10.58 5.83
CA GLY A 102 4.60 9.13 5.77
C GLY A 102 5.59 8.47 6.73
N LEU A 103 6.07 7.30 6.37
CA LEU A 103 6.93 6.50 7.24
C LEU A 103 8.21 7.24 7.64
N SER A 104 8.87 7.94 6.72
CA SER A 104 10.10 8.66 7.06
C SER A 104 9.87 9.75 8.10
N GLU A 105 8.76 10.49 8.04
CA GLU A 105 8.42 11.49 9.04
C GLU A 105 8.05 10.86 10.39
N LEU A 106 7.39 9.70 10.37
CA LEU A 106 7.09 8.96 11.60
C LEU A 106 8.37 8.49 12.28
N LEU A 107 9.29 7.88 11.53
CA LEU A 107 10.54 7.35 12.07
C LEU A 107 11.49 8.45 12.56
N SER A 108 11.47 9.61 11.93
CA SER A 108 12.30 10.76 12.34
C SER A 108 11.68 11.63 13.44
N GLY A 109 10.47 11.29 13.88
CA GLY A 109 9.78 12.05 14.93
C GLY A 109 9.12 13.33 14.46
N GLN A 110 9.05 13.58 13.15
CA GLN A 110 8.45 14.80 12.59
C GLN A 110 6.93 14.74 12.54
N ALA A 111 6.36 13.54 12.56
CA ALA A 111 4.92 13.34 12.56
C ALA A 111 4.56 12.16 13.46
N ASP A 112 3.40 12.21 14.08
CA ASP A 112 2.88 11.09 14.86
C ASP A 112 2.09 10.11 13.97
N LEU A 113 1.73 8.97 14.55
CA LEU A 113 1.03 7.91 13.81
C LEU A 113 -0.30 8.40 13.22
N GLN A 114 -1.04 9.23 13.93
CA GLN A 114 -2.34 9.72 13.45
C GLN A 114 -2.21 10.56 12.18
N LYS A 115 -1.11 11.29 12.04
CA LYS A 115 -0.88 12.14 10.86
C LYS A 115 -0.45 11.35 9.63
N VAL A 116 0.21 10.22 9.82
CA VAL A 116 0.74 9.43 8.70
C VAL A 116 -0.22 8.31 8.29
N LEU A 117 -1.20 7.98 9.13
CA LEU A 117 -2.16 6.91 8.86
C LEU A 117 -3.29 7.43 8.00
N HIS A 118 -3.47 6.85 6.82
CA HIS A 118 -4.52 7.24 5.88
C HIS A 118 -5.53 6.11 5.71
N LYS A 119 -6.81 6.45 5.85
CA LYS A 119 -7.88 5.56 5.41
C LYS A 119 -7.95 5.55 3.90
N THR A 120 -8.20 4.39 3.31
CA THR A 120 -8.27 4.25 1.86
C THR A 120 -9.70 4.07 1.38
N GLN A 121 -9.89 4.08 0.04
CA GLN A 121 -11.17 3.76 -0.58
C GLN A 121 -11.59 2.30 -0.36
N VAL A 122 -10.68 1.44 0.06
CA VAL A 122 -10.96 0.04 0.39
C VAL A 122 -11.33 -0.06 1.86
N ALA A 123 -12.51 -0.59 2.17
CA ALA A 123 -12.93 -0.80 3.55
C ALA A 123 -11.95 -1.72 4.28
N ASN A 124 -11.64 -1.41 5.53
CA ASN A 124 -10.71 -2.14 6.40
C ASN A 124 -9.22 -2.04 6.01
N LEU A 125 -8.88 -1.20 5.04
CA LEU A 125 -7.50 -1.01 4.60
C LEU A 125 -7.05 0.42 4.86
N ASP A 126 -6.04 0.56 5.71
CA ASP A 126 -5.32 1.81 5.94
C ASP A 126 -3.92 1.72 5.31
N VAL A 127 -3.34 2.86 5.00
CA VAL A 127 -2.01 2.92 4.39
C VAL A 127 -1.13 3.96 5.09
N ILE A 128 0.15 3.63 5.22
CA ILE A 128 1.22 4.58 5.56
C ILE A 128 2.13 4.66 4.34
N THR A 129 2.23 5.85 3.77
CA THR A 129 3.08 6.11 2.62
C THR A 129 4.56 6.16 3.02
N ARG A 130 5.47 6.15 2.04
CA ARG A 130 6.91 6.17 2.35
C ARG A 130 7.39 7.46 3.02
N GLY A 131 6.70 8.56 2.76
CA GLY A 131 7.15 9.87 3.21
C GLY A 131 8.17 10.49 2.27
N LYS A 132 8.81 11.56 2.75
CA LYS A 132 9.87 12.24 2.01
C LYS A 132 11.05 11.29 1.80
N SER A 133 11.57 11.24 0.58
CA SER A 133 12.77 10.46 0.30
C SER A 133 13.96 11.06 1.04
N PRO A 134 14.68 10.29 1.87
CA PRO A 134 15.84 10.79 2.58
C PRO A 134 17.01 11.03 1.64
N THR A 135 17.83 12.03 1.97
CA THR A 135 19.06 12.30 1.22
C THR A 135 20.12 11.21 1.43
N ASN A 136 20.07 10.56 2.60
CA ASN A 136 20.96 9.44 2.91
C ASN A 136 20.17 8.34 3.63
N PRO A 137 19.53 7.41 2.87
CA PRO A 137 18.67 6.37 3.45
C PRO A 137 19.39 5.42 4.41
N SER A 138 20.70 5.24 4.26
CA SER A 138 21.46 4.34 5.11
C SER A 138 21.62 4.84 6.54
N GLU A 139 21.33 6.11 6.80
CA GLU A 139 21.40 6.71 8.14
C GLU A 139 20.06 6.68 8.90
N ILE A 140 19.05 6.17 8.26
CA ILE A 140 17.75 5.97 8.91
C ILE A 140 17.70 4.55 9.47
#